data_d475fef379105071978901f43a705b6a
#
_entry.id   d475fef379105071978901f43a705b6a
#
_cell.length_a   1.000
_cell.length_b   1.000
_cell.length_c   1.000
_cell.angle_alpha   90.00
_cell.angle_beta   90.00
_cell.angle_gamma   90.00
#
_symmetry.space_group_name_H-M   'P 1'
#
loop_
_entity.id
_entity.type
_entity.pdbx_description
1 polymer ?
#
loop_
_entity_poly.entity_id
_entity_poly.type
_entity_poly.pdbx_seq_one_letter_code
_entity_poly.pdbx_strand_id
1 'polypeptide(L)'
;MASLRSSAIPVSDPAAGLRITEIFYSLQGEANTFGLPTVFIRLTGCPLRCSYCDTTYSFEGGERLSLEHIIETASQHKTPYICVTGGEPLAQPNCLILLQRLCDLGFQVSLETSGALDVSKVEPRVSKVLDLKTPTSNEDHRNLLTNLDYLTQHDQIKFVICNRADYEWSKQQLENFQLQDKVSTVWFSPAFAVEKGTVALPALA
;
A
#
# COMPACT_ATOMS: atom_id res chain seq x y z
N MET A 1 -37.16 5.87 -10.33
CA MET A 1 -36.32 4.79 -10.91
C MET A 1 -34.97 5.40 -11.26
N ALA A 2 -34.00 5.32 -10.38
CA ALA A 2 -32.66 5.81 -10.62
C ALA A 2 -31.84 4.73 -11.34
N SER A 3 -31.36 5.05 -12.53
CA SER A 3 -30.52 4.19 -13.39
C SER A 3 -29.22 3.85 -12.64
N LEU A 4 -29.03 2.59 -12.32
CA LEU A 4 -27.75 2.04 -11.93
C LEU A 4 -26.79 2.16 -13.12
N ARG A 5 -25.90 3.15 -13.07
CA ARG A 5 -24.79 3.22 -14.02
C ARG A 5 -23.82 2.08 -13.66
N SER A 6 -23.79 1.06 -14.49
CA SER A 6 -22.76 0.03 -14.54
C SER A 6 -21.40 0.72 -14.65
N SER A 7 -20.59 0.67 -13.58
CA SER A 7 -19.19 1.10 -13.61
C SER A 7 -18.36 -0.02 -14.23
N ALA A 8 -18.43 -0.15 -15.56
CA ALA A 8 -17.48 -0.99 -16.28
C ALA A 8 -16.06 -0.47 -15.99
N ILE A 9 -15.17 -1.35 -15.54
CA ILE A 9 -13.73 -1.09 -15.50
C ILE A 9 -13.34 -0.61 -16.89
N PRO A 10 -12.62 0.51 -17.05
CA PRO A 10 -12.22 0.98 -18.36
C PRO A 10 -11.49 -0.15 -19.10
N VAL A 11 -11.95 -0.44 -20.32
CA VAL A 11 -11.28 -1.38 -21.21
C VAL A 11 -9.82 -0.95 -21.32
N SER A 12 -8.88 -1.88 -21.16
CA SER A 12 -7.43 -1.65 -21.18
C SER A 12 -7.07 -0.85 -22.43
N ASP A 13 -6.72 0.42 -22.25
CA ASP A 13 -6.01 1.18 -23.25
C ASP A 13 -4.58 0.62 -23.31
N PRO A 14 -4.09 0.12 -24.45
CA PRO A 14 -2.69 -0.31 -24.58
C PRO A 14 -1.70 0.81 -24.32
N ALA A 15 -2.14 2.09 -24.39
CA ALA A 15 -1.37 3.26 -23.96
C ALA A 15 -1.47 3.53 -22.46
N ALA A 16 -2.24 2.75 -21.71
CA ALA A 16 -2.43 2.88 -20.27
C ALA A 16 -1.16 2.47 -19.51
N GLY A 17 -0.19 3.38 -19.44
CA GLY A 17 1.00 3.20 -18.63
C GLY A 17 0.80 3.66 -17.20
N LEU A 18 1.73 3.25 -16.33
CA LEU A 18 1.89 3.75 -14.98
C LEU A 18 3.22 4.48 -14.87
N ARG A 19 3.26 5.50 -14.03
CA ARG A 19 4.50 6.16 -13.67
C ARG A 19 5.16 5.38 -12.54
N ILE A 20 6.32 4.82 -12.82
CA ILE A 20 7.07 3.94 -11.94
C ILE A 20 8.33 4.64 -11.45
N THR A 21 8.58 4.62 -10.15
CA THR A 21 9.83 5.09 -9.55
C THR A 21 10.91 4.02 -9.69
N GLU A 22 10.57 2.78 -9.36
CA GLU A 22 11.51 1.65 -9.43
C GLU A 22 10.76 0.31 -9.45
N ILE A 23 11.41 -0.70 -10.03
CA ILE A 23 11.04 -2.12 -9.90
C ILE A 23 12.30 -2.84 -9.42
N PHE A 24 12.22 -3.52 -8.28
CA PHE A 24 13.37 -4.20 -7.70
C PHE A 24 12.98 -5.49 -6.99
N TYR A 25 13.95 -6.37 -6.80
CA TYR A 25 13.81 -7.65 -6.12
C TYR A 25 14.56 -7.63 -4.80
N SER A 26 13.87 -7.93 -3.70
CA SER A 26 14.44 -7.94 -2.35
C SER A 26 13.64 -8.85 -1.42
N LEU A 27 14.06 -8.95 -0.16
CA LEU A 27 13.24 -9.55 0.88
C LEU A 27 12.16 -8.56 1.32
N GLN A 28 10.93 -9.06 1.52
CA GLN A 28 9.87 -8.25 2.11
C GLN A 28 10.20 -7.96 3.57
N GLY A 29 10.24 -6.68 3.91
CA GLY A 29 10.54 -6.19 5.27
C GLY A 29 9.30 -6.03 6.16
N GLU A 30 8.10 -6.19 5.60
CA GLU A 30 6.82 -5.90 6.26
C GLU A 30 5.75 -6.92 5.84
N ALA A 31 4.58 -6.82 6.45
CA ALA A 31 3.39 -7.61 6.13
C ALA A 31 3.55 -9.13 6.34
N ASN A 32 2.51 -9.89 6.02
CA ASN A 32 2.48 -11.35 6.23
C ASN A 32 3.50 -12.13 5.37
N THR A 33 4.08 -11.48 4.38
CA THR A 33 5.15 -12.02 3.54
C THR A 33 6.55 -11.62 3.99
N PHE A 34 6.68 -11.13 5.24
CA PHE A 34 7.97 -10.77 5.84
C PHE A 34 9.02 -11.87 5.66
N GLY A 35 10.21 -11.47 5.21
CA GLY A 35 11.34 -12.38 4.96
C GLY A 35 11.26 -13.19 3.66
N LEU A 36 10.18 -13.08 2.89
CA LEU A 36 10.06 -13.77 1.61
C LEU A 36 10.63 -12.93 0.46
N PRO A 37 11.32 -13.60 -0.51
CA PRO A 37 11.78 -12.93 -1.71
C PRO A 37 10.60 -12.36 -2.50
N THR A 38 10.60 -11.06 -2.77
CA THR A 38 9.46 -10.32 -3.33
C THR A 38 9.94 -9.34 -4.40
N VAL A 39 9.19 -9.21 -5.49
CA VAL A 39 9.37 -8.12 -6.46
C VAL A 39 8.54 -6.93 -6.00
N PHE A 40 9.19 -5.78 -5.86
CA PHE A 40 8.53 -4.52 -5.53
C PHE A 40 8.31 -3.69 -6.78
N ILE A 41 7.08 -3.25 -6.99
CA ILE A 41 6.71 -2.29 -8.03
C ILE A 41 6.32 -1.00 -7.33
N ARG A 42 7.23 -0.01 -7.33
CA ARG A 42 7.00 1.28 -6.65
C ARG A 42 6.49 2.33 -7.63
N LEU A 43 5.24 2.73 -7.45
CA LEU A 43 4.60 3.77 -8.25
C LEU A 43 5.03 5.16 -7.76
N THR A 44 5.05 6.11 -8.69
CA THR A 44 5.35 7.52 -8.41
C THR A 44 4.09 8.30 -8.08
N GLY A 45 4.21 9.24 -7.14
CA GLY A 45 3.15 10.16 -6.73
C GLY A 45 2.46 9.73 -5.45
N CYS A 46 2.20 10.69 -4.59
CA CYS A 46 1.45 10.51 -3.34
C CYS A 46 0.67 11.79 -3.04
N PRO A 47 -0.61 11.71 -2.66
CA PRO A 47 -1.39 12.87 -2.25
C PRO A 47 -1.13 13.29 -0.80
N LEU A 48 -0.35 12.50 -0.03
CA LEU A 48 -0.01 12.74 1.35
C LEU A 48 1.41 13.31 1.50
N ARG A 49 1.68 13.94 2.65
CA ARG A 49 3.00 14.46 3.04
C ARG A 49 3.30 14.10 4.49
N CYS A 50 3.29 12.80 4.79
CA CYS A 50 3.56 12.28 6.12
C CYS A 50 4.90 12.80 6.66
N SER A 51 4.93 13.23 7.91
CA SER A 51 6.12 13.79 8.56
C SER A 51 7.31 12.84 8.62
N TYR A 52 7.03 11.55 8.69
CA TYR A 52 8.02 10.46 8.79
C TYR A 52 8.24 9.72 7.46
N CYS A 53 7.82 10.29 6.33
CA CYS A 53 7.92 9.58 5.04
C CYS A 53 9.38 9.27 4.70
N ASP A 54 9.70 7.99 4.56
CA ASP A 54 11.01 7.47 4.19
C ASP A 54 11.22 7.37 2.66
N THR A 55 10.15 7.60 1.89
CA THR A 55 10.10 7.38 0.43
C THR A 55 9.77 8.67 -0.32
N THR A 56 10.23 9.83 0.18
CA THR A 56 9.94 11.15 -0.42
C THR A 56 10.44 11.27 -1.86
N TYR A 57 11.44 10.50 -2.25
CA TYR A 57 11.94 10.43 -3.63
C TYR A 57 10.93 9.88 -4.63
N SER A 58 9.86 9.20 -4.17
CA SER A 58 8.78 8.70 -5.01
C SER A 58 7.67 9.72 -5.28
N PHE A 59 7.74 10.92 -4.71
CA PHE A 59 6.70 11.93 -4.91
C PHE A 59 6.66 12.45 -6.33
N GLU A 60 7.81 12.54 -6.99
CA GLU A 60 8.00 13.13 -8.30
C GLU A 60 8.94 12.29 -9.16
N GLY A 61 9.07 12.64 -10.45
CA GLY A 61 9.95 11.92 -11.36
C GLY A 61 9.32 10.63 -11.86
N GLY A 62 10.09 9.54 -11.79
CA GLY A 62 9.71 8.23 -12.31
C GLY A 62 9.57 8.20 -13.82
N GLU A 63 9.48 7.00 -14.38
CA GLU A 63 9.31 6.75 -15.81
C GLU A 63 7.91 6.22 -16.09
N ARG A 64 7.33 6.63 -17.23
CA ARG A 64 6.05 6.07 -17.67
C ARG A 64 6.29 4.77 -18.45
N LEU A 65 5.90 3.65 -17.85
CA LEU A 65 6.03 2.32 -18.42
C LEU A 65 4.66 1.76 -18.80
N SER A 66 4.61 0.95 -19.86
CA SER A 66 3.41 0.19 -20.18
C SER A 66 3.17 -0.91 -19.16
N LEU A 67 1.92 -1.37 -19.01
CA LEU A 67 1.60 -2.48 -18.11
C LEU A 67 2.32 -3.76 -18.52
N GLU A 68 2.47 -3.99 -19.84
CA GLU A 68 3.22 -5.12 -20.41
C GLU A 68 4.66 -5.11 -19.93
N HIS A 69 5.35 -3.97 -20.06
CA HIS A 69 6.75 -3.84 -19.64
C HIS A 69 6.94 -4.03 -18.13
N ILE A 70 6.03 -3.48 -17.32
CA ILE A 70 6.03 -3.65 -15.85
C ILE A 70 5.91 -5.14 -15.49
N ILE A 71 4.94 -5.84 -16.09
CA ILE A 71 4.68 -7.26 -15.84
C ILE A 71 5.85 -8.12 -16.32
N GLU A 72 6.38 -7.85 -17.51
CA GLU A 72 7.54 -8.56 -18.06
C GLU A 72 8.75 -8.42 -17.13
N THR A 73 9.06 -7.19 -16.69
CA THR A 73 10.15 -6.93 -15.76
C THR A 73 9.98 -7.68 -14.43
N ALA A 74 8.77 -7.63 -13.85
CA ALA A 74 8.48 -8.33 -12.61
C ALA A 74 8.61 -9.87 -12.77
N SER A 75 8.23 -10.40 -13.93
CA SER A 75 8.26 -11.84 -14.21
C SER A 75 9.66 -12.42 -14.44
N GLN A 76 10.69 -11.59 -14.55
CA GLN A 76 12.08 -12.06 -14.69
C GLN A 76 12.60 -12.71 -13.41
N HIS A 77 11.98 -12.46 -12.27
CA HIS A 77 12.40 -12.99 -10.98
C HIS A 77 11.65 -14.27 -10.59
N LYS A 78 12.40 -15.24 -10.04
CA LYS A 78 11.83 -16.54 -9.62
C LYS A 78 11.17 -16.45 -8.25
N THR A 79 10.10 -15.67 -8.14
CA THR A 79 9.27 -15.57 -6.94
C THR A 79 7.81 -15.44 -7.33
N PRO A 80 6.86 -16.02 -6.57
CA PRO A 80 5.44 -15.77 -6.77
C PRO A 80 4.95 -14.47 -6.14
N TYR A 81 5.78 -13.79 -5.31
CA TYR A 81 5.34 -12.65 -4.51
C TYR A 81 5.65 -11.32 -5.21
N ILE A 82 4.62 -10.49 -5.34
CA ILE A 82 4.75 -9.11 -5.84
C ILE A 82 4.10 -8.16 -4.83
N CYS A 83 4.83 -7.11 -4.48
CA CYS A 83 4.34 -6.01 -3.67
C CYS A 83 4.19 -4.76 -4.55
N VAL A 84 2.97 -4.32 -4.76
CA VAL A 84 2.70 -3.03 -5.41
C VAL A 84 2.63 -1.97 -4.31
N THR A 85 3.53 -1.02 -4.37
CA THR A 85 3.74 0.03 -3.37
C THR A 85 4.05 1.36 -4.05
N GLY A 86 4.56 2.33 -3.32
CA GLY A 86 5.02 3.57 -3.94
C GLY A 86 4.93 4.76 -3.02
N GLY A 87 4.54 5.91 -3.58
CA GLY A 87 3.89 6.95 -2.83
C GLY A 87 2.50 6.46 -2.41
N GLU A 88 1.49 6.64 -3.30
CA GLU A 88 0.18 6.02 -3.13
C GLU A 88 -0.23 5.36 -4.46
N PRO A 89 -0.21 4.02 -4.55
CA PRO A 89 -0.47 3.33 -5.81
C PRO A 89 -1.85 3.64 -6.42
N LEU A 90 -2.88 3.77 -5.58
CA LEU A 90 -4.25 4.02 -6.02
C LEU A 90 -4.47 5.45 -6.54
N ALA A 91 -3.48 6.37 -6.38
CA ALA A 91 -3.51 7.66 -7.04
C ALA A 91 -3.40 7.56 -8.57
N GLN A 92 -2.94 6.42 -9.08
CA GLN A 92 -2.91 6.12 -10.51
C GLN A 92 -4.01 5.10 -10.86
N PRO A 93 -5.10 5.49 -11.54
CA PRO A 93 -6.26 4.59 -11.78
C PRO A 93 -5.91 3.25 -12.46
N ASN A 94 -4.90 3.25 -13.34
CA ASN A 94 -4.44 2.04 -14.02
C ASN A 94 -3.74 1.03 -13.09
N CYS A 95 -3.46 1.41 -11.83
CA CYS A 95 -2.97 0.48 -10.81
C CYS A 95 -3.95 -0.69 -10.60
N LEU A 96 -5.25 -0.44 -10.63
CA LEU A 96 -6.28 -1.48 -10.49
C LEU A 96 -6.15 -2.55 -11.60
N ILE A 97 -5.86 -2.13 -12.83
CA ILE A 97 -5.66 -3.04 -13.96
C ILE A 97 -4.37 -3.85 -13.79
N LEU A 98 -3.29 -3.21 -13.33
CA LEU A 98 -2.04 -3.90 -13.03
C LEU A 98 -2.25 -5.00 -11.98
N LEU A 99 -2.90 -4.66 -10.86
CA LEU A 99 -3.20 -5.59 -9.77
C LEU A 99 -3.97 -6.82 -10.27
N GLN A 100 -5.04 -6.60 -11.03
CA GLN A 100 -5.84 -7.67 -11.62
C GLN A 100 -5.00 -8.57 -12.53
N ARG A 101 -4.23 -7.99 -13.47
CA ARG A 101 -3.41 -8.75 -14.41
C ARG A 101 -2.33 -9.58 -13.74
N LEU A 102 -1.70 -9.05 -12.68
CA LEU A 102 -0.72 -9.80 -11.89
C LEU A 102 -1.36 -11.02 -11.21
N CYS A 103 -2.56 -10.85 -10.64
CA CYS A 103 -3.32 -11.97 -10.08
C CYS A 103 -3.73 -13.01 -11.14
N ASP A 104 -4.12 -12.56 -12.34
CA ASP A 104 -4.50 -13.45 -13.46
C ASP A 104 -3.31 -14.29 -13.96
N LEU A 105 -2.09 -13.79 -13.81
CA LEU A 105 -0.84 -14.50 -14.09
C LEU A 105 -0.41 -15.46 -12.98
N GLY A 106 -1.16 -15.52 -11.87
CA GLY A 106 -0.92 -16.43 -10.75
C GLY A 106 0.04 -15.92 -9.69
N PHE A 107 0.40 -14.62 -9.71
CA PHE A 107 1.20 -14.03 -8.66
C PHE A 107 0.38 -13.85 -7.37
N GLN A 108 1.05 -13.96 -6.23
CA GLN A 108 0.55 -13.55 -4.92
C GLN A 108 0.86 -12.07 -4.73
N VAL A 109 -0.17 -11.24 -4.87
CA VAL A 109 -0.02 -9.80 -4.94
C VAL A 109 -0.43 -9.16 -3.62
N SER A 110 0.42 -8.31 -3.07
CA SER A 110 0.08 -7.38 -1.99
C SER A 110 0.06 -5.94 -2.51
N LEU A 111 -0.81 -5.13 -1.92
CA LEU A 111 -0.92 -3.70 -2.16
C LEU A 111 -0.69 -2.95 -0.86
N GLU A 112 0.39 -2.18 -0.78
CA GLU A 112 0.59 -1.22 0.30
C GLU A 112 -0.06 0.11 -0.07
N THR A 113 -1.06 0.54 0.70
CA THR A 113 -1.80 1.78 0.48
C THR A 113 -1.94 2.58 1.77
N SER A 114 -1.90 3.89 1.65
CA SER A 114 -2.09 4.81 2.77
C SER A 114 -3.51 4.83 3.35
N GLY A 115 -4.47 4.17 2.69
CA GLY A 115 -5.87 4.21 3.09
C GLY A 115 -6.59 5.55 2.85
N ALA A 116 -5.94 6.52 2.20
CA ALA A 116 -6.54 7.82 1.88
C ALA A 116 -7.44 7.80 0.62
N LEU A 117 -7.34 6.75 -0.18
CA LEU A 117 -8.11 6.56 -1.40
C LEU A 117 -8.97 5.30 -1.30
N ASP A 118 -10.05 5.26 -2.10
CA ASP A 118 -11.03 4.18 -2.10
C ASP A 118 -10.42 2.85 -2.56
N VAL A 119 -10.52 1.83 -1.69
CA VAL A 119 -10.03 0.46 -1.95
C VAL A 119 -11.13 -0.48 -2.45
N SER A 120 -12.38 -0.03 -2.57
CA SER A 120 -13.54 -0.88 -2.91
C SER A 120 -13.43 -1.58 -4.25
N LYS A 121 -12.59 -1.05 -5.16
CA LYS A 121 -12.38 -1.59 -6.51
C LYS A 121 -11.09 -2.41 -6.64
N VAL A 122 -10.34 -2.58 -5.57
CA VAL A 122 -9.15 -3.43 -5.59
C VAL A 122 -9.57 -4.88 -5.80
N GLU A 123 -8.88 -5.57 -6.69
CA GLU A 123 -9.08 -6.99 -6.99
C GLU A 123 -9.09 -7.83 -5.70
N PRO A 124 -10.13 -8.62 -5.41
CA PRO A 124 -10.27 -9.34 -4.12
C PRO A 124 -9.13 -10.32 -3.80
N ARG A 125 -8.40 -10.82 -4.79
CA ARG A 125 -7.23 -11.71 -4.62
C ARG A 125 -6.00 -10.98 -4.10
N VAL A 126 -5.97 -9.64 -4.16
CA VAL A 126 -4.88 -8.81 -3.65
C VAL A 126 -5.00 -8.70 -2.14
N SER A 127 -3.93 -9.01 -1.41
CA SER A 127 -3.83 -8.73 0.02
C SER A 127 -3.54 -7.24 0.23
N LYS A 128 -4.51 -6.50 0.72
CA LYS A 128 -4.36 -5.08 1.05
C LYS A 128 -3.65 -4.94 2.40
N VAL A 129 -2.57 -4.16 2.42
CA VAL A 129 -1.93 -3.67 3.65
C VAL A 129 -2.31 -2.21 3.78
N LEU A 130 -3.34 -1.93 4.58
CA LEU A 130 -3.89 -0.59 4.76
C LEU A 130 -3.15 0.10 5.90
N ASP A 131 -2.35 1.13 5.57
CA ASP A 131 -1.61 1.94 6.53
C ASP A 131 -2.50 3.08 7.06
N LEU A 132 -3.16 2.85 8.19
CA LEU A 132 -3.93 3.88 8.89
C LEU A 132 -2.97 4.89 9.52
N LYS A 133 -3.02 6.12 9.01
CA LYS A 133 -2.11 7.19 9.41
C LYS A 133 -2.40 7.65 10.84
N THR A 134 -1.35 7.62 11.67
CA THR A 134 -1.38 8.06 13.06
C THR A 134 -1.26 9.59 13.16
N PRO A 135 -1.61 10.21 14.28
CA PRO A 135 -1.58 11.67 14.44
C PRO A 135 -0.23 12.32 14.12
N THR A 136 0.89 11.69 14.50
CA THR A 136 2.23 12.24 14.21
C THR A 136 2.55 12.29 12.72
N SER A 137 1.84 11.53 11.88
CA SER A 137 1.97 11.65 10.42
C SER A 137 1.57 13.02 9.89
N ASN A 138 0.74 13.77 10.61
CA ASN A 138 0.00 14.97 10.17
C ASN A 138 -0.99 14.71 9.02
N GLU A 139 -1.29 13.45 8.71
CA GLU A 139 -2.18 13.02 7.61
C GLU A 139 -3.32 12.10 8.10
N ASP A 140 -3.49 11.94 9.41
CA ASP A 140 -4.53 11.11 10.04
C ASP A 140 -5.95 11.52 9.64
N HIS A 141 -6.18 12.81 9.38
CA HIS A 141 -7.43 13.36 8.87
C HIS A 141 -7.78 12.90 7.43
N ARG A 142 -6.82 12.30 6.73
CA ARG A 142 -6.98 11.74 5.37
C ARG A 142 -7.38 10.26 5.38
N ASN A 143 -7.42 9.60 6.52
CA ASN A 143 -7.88 8.22 6.62
C ASN A 143 -9.32 8.09 6.13
N LEU A 144 -9.54 7.38 5.03
CA LEU A 144 -10.88 7.08 4.52
C LEU A 144 -11.43 5.85 5.25
N LEU A 145 -12.08 6.08 6.40
CA LEU A 145 -12.51 4.99 7.30
C LEU A 145 -13.53 4.03 6.67
N THR A 146 -14.26 4.45 5.63
CA THR A 146 -15.13 3.56 4.85
C THR A 146 -14.37 2.42 4.18
N ASN A 147 -13.05 2.54 4.00
CA ASN A 147 -12.20 1.46 3.49
C ASN A 147 -12.22 0.23 4.40
N LEU A 148 -12.46 0.40 5.71
CA LEU A 148 -12.52 -0.69 6.68
C LEU A 148 -13.67 -1.68 6.40
N ASP A 149 -14.69 -1.25 5.65
CA ASP A 149 -15.83 -2.09 5.26
C ASP A 149 -15.51 -3.04 4.08
N TYR A 150 -14.40 -2.76 3.37
CA TYR A 150 -13.90 -3.55 2.24
C TYR A 150 -12.70 -4.42 2.58
N LEU A 151 -12.31 -4.46 3.86
CA LEU A 151 -11.26 -5.36 4.35
C LEU A 151 -11.84 -6.72 4.73
N THR A 152 -11.01 -7.74 4.54
CA THR A 152 -11.34 -9.14 4.82
C THR A 152 -10.20 -9.81 5.59
N GLN A 153 -10.38 -11.06 6.00
CA GLN A 153 -9.34 -11.89 6.62
C GLN A 153 -8.13 -12.18 5.69
N HIS A 154 -8.18 -11.73 4.44
CA HIS A 154 -7.04 -11.77 3.52
C HIS A 154 -6.16 -10.52 3.61
N ASP A 155 -6.66 -9.47 4.28
CA ASP A 155 -6.05 -8.16 4.36
C ASP A 155 -5.35 -7.92 5.70
N GLN A 156 -4.65 -6.80 5.79
CA GLN A 156 -3.85 -6.40 6.95
C GLN A 156 -4.03 -4.90 7.19
N ILE A 157 -3.85 -4.49 8.44
CA ILE A 157 -3.78 -3.08 8.82
C ILE A 157 -2.40 -2.80 9.41
N LYS A 158 -1.84 -1.65 9.09
CA LYS A 158 -0.58 -1.16 9.64
C LYS A 158 -0.76 0.21 10.30
N PHE A 159 -0.11 0.41 11.42
CA PHE A 159 0.09 1.69 12.08
C PHE A 159 1.58 1.97 12.19
N VAL A 160 2.03 3.13 11.72
CA VAL A 160 3.40 3.61 11.93
C VAL A 160 3.43 4.40 13.22
N ILE A 161 4.23 3.95 14.18
CA ILE A 161 4.30 4.46 15.56
C ILE A 161 5.55 5.31 15.74
N CYS A 162 5.39 6.61 15.93
CA CYS A 162 6.48 7.54 16.18
C CYS A 162 6.72 7.79 17.69
N ASN A 163 5.66 7.64 18.50
CA ASN A 163 5.71 7.92 19.93
C ASN A 163 4.58 7.19 20.67
N ARG A 164 4.54 7.38 22.01
CA ARG A 164 3.53 6.78 22.88
C ARG A 164 2.09 7.22 22.53
N ALA A 165 1.89 8.47 22.13
CA ALA A 165 0.55 8.96 21.77
C ALA A 165 -0.01 8.27 20.52
N ASP A 166 0.83 8.02 19.51
CA ASP A 166 0.44 7.24 18.31
C ASP A 166 0.05 5.81 18.70
N TYR A 167 0.81 5.19 19.61
CA TYR A 167 0.52 3.84 20.08
C TYR A 167 -0.84 3.76 20.78
N GLU A 168 -1.11 4.68 21.71
CA GLU A 168 -2.39 4.70 22.43
C GLU A 168 -3.56 5.02 21.49
N TRP A 169 -3.37 5.94 20.56
CA TRP A 169 -4.34 6.24 19.50
C TRP A 169 -4.64 5.01 18.65
N SER A 170 -3.61 4.30 18.21
CA SER A 170 -3.76 3.09 17.38
C SER A 170 -4.49 1.97 18.11
N LYS A 171 -4.23 1.77 19.41
CA LYS A 171 -4.99 0.84 20.25
C LYS A 171 -6.47 1.23 20.32
N GLN A 172 -6.75 2.53 20.46
CA GLN A 172 -8.14 3.00 20.46
C GLN A 172 -8.83 2.75 19.13
N GLN A 173 -8.14 2.95 17.98
CA GLN A 173 -8.71 2.61 16.67
C GLN A 173 -8.96 1.10 16.55
N LEU A 174 -8.04 0.26 17.02
CA LEU A 174 -8.17 -1.19 17.02
C LEU A 174 -9.45 -1.63 17.76
N GLU A 175 -9.71 -1.05 18.92
CA GLU A 175 -10.89 -1.33 19.73
C GLU A 175 -12.18 -0.76 19.10
N ASN A 176 -12.17 0.53 18.70
CA ASN A 176 -13.34 1.23 18.16
C ASN A 176 -13.89 0.57 16.89
N PHE A 177 -13.03 0.05 16.04
CA PHE A 177 -13.41 -0.54 14.77
C PHE A 177 -13.31 -2.08 14.75
N GLN A 178 -12.94 -2.70 15.89
CA GLN A 178 -12.79 -4.16 16.03
C GLN A 178 -11.89 -4.72 14.92
N LEU A 179 -10.74 -4.06 14.70
CA LEU A 179 -9.87 -4.32 13.52
C LEU A 179 -9.33 -5.75 13.53
N GLN A 180 -9.07 -6.34 14.70
CA GLN A 180 -8.62 -7.73 14.87
C GLN A 180 -9.62 -8.76 14.33
N ASP A 181 -10.90 -8.39 14.23
CA ASP A 181 -11.96 -9.27 13.73
C ASP A 181 -12.16 -9.11 12.21
N LYS A 182 -11.65 -8.02 11.63
CA LYS A 182 -11.78 -7.69 10.21
C LYS A 182 -10.65 -8.25 9.34
N VAL A 183 -9.43 -8.27 9.85
CA VAL A 183 -8.23 -8.59 9.07
C VAL A 183 -7.42 -9.72 9.69
N SER A 184 -6.52 -10.33 8.91
CA SER A 184 -5.64 -11.40 9.42
C SER A 184 -4.61 -10.90 10.43
N THR A 185 -4.14 -9.67 10.27
CA THR A 185 -3.04 -9.14 11.08
C THR A 185 -3.15 -7.62 11.22
N VAL A 186 -2.83 -7.13 12.42
CA VAL A 186 -2.65 -5.70 12.68
C VAL A 186 -1.21 -5.47 13.11
N TRP A 187 -0.49 -4.62 12.35
CA TRP A 187 0.91 -4.29 12.55
C TRP A 187 1.09 -2.97 13.29
N PHE A 188 1.96 -2.98 14.29
CA PHE A 188 2.46 -1.77 14.96
C PHE A 188 3.93 -1.64 14.59
N SER A 189 4.23 -0.79 13.59
CA SER A 189 5.57 -0.64 13.02
C SER A 189 6.22 0.62 13.59
N PRO A 190 7.34 0.52 14.32
CA PRO A 190 8.03 1.71 14.80
C PRO A 190 8.59 2.51 13.62
N ALA A 191 8.41 3.85 13.64
CA ALA A 191 9.08 4.74 12.71
C ALA A 191 10.58 4.79 13.04
N PHE A 192 11.42 4.73 12.02
CA PHE A 192 12.87 4.89 12.18
C PHE A 192 13.26 6.33 11.85
N ALA A 193 13.87 7.02 12.81
CA ALA A 193 14.52 8.28 12.54
C ALA A 193 15.97 8.01 12.09
N VAL A 194 16.32 8.45 10.90
CA VAL A 194 17.70 8.43 10.43
C VAL A 194 18.32 9.79 10.75
N GLU A 195 18.91 9.93 11.96
CA GLU A 195 19.73 11.08 12.27
C GLU A 195 21.19 10.77 11.91
N LYS A 196 21.71 11.47 10.90
CA LYS A 196 23.15 11.47 10.53
C LYS A 196 23.82 10.08 10.46
N GLY A 197 23.12 9.10 9.86
CA GLY A 197 23.70 7.77 9.67
C GLY A 197 23.52 6.81 10.85
N THR A 198 22.82 7.20 11.88
CA THR A 198 22.42 6.34 12.99
C THR A 198 20.91 6.07 12.91
N VAL A 199 20.53 4.80 12.93
CA VAL A 199 19.11 4.40 13.05
C VAL A 199 18.75 4.47 14.53
N ALA A 200 17.89 5.41 14.92
CA ALA A 200 17.36 5.47 16.27
C ALA A 200 15.93 4.92 16.30
N LEU A 201 15.66 3.98 17.19
CA LEU A 201 14.29 3.56 17.50
C LEU A 201 13.59 4.70 18.28
N PRO A 202 12.29 4.96 18.01
CA PRO A 202 11.54 5.93 18.79
C PRO A 202 11.52 5.49 20.27
N ALA A 203 11.76 6.43 21.16
CA ALA A 203 11.63 6.17 22.59
C ALA A 203 10.15 5.92 22.91
N LEU A 204 9.80 4.68 23.20
CA LEU A 204 8.47 4.25 23.68
C LEU A 204 8.37 4.45 25.22
N ALA A 205 9.00 5.50 25.76
CA ALA A 205 8.98 5.81 27.19
C ALA A 205 7.65 6.38 27.65
#